data_deac9f61d3142a0ada846d83e61f0b53
#
_entry.id   deac9f61d3142a0ada846d83e61f0b53
#
_cell.length_a   1.000
_cell.length_b   1.000
_cell.length_c   1.000
_cell.angle_alpha   90.00
_cell.angle_beta   90.00
_cell.angle_gamma   90.00
#
_symmetry.space_group_name_H-M   'P 1'
#
loop_
_entity.id
_entity.type
_entity.pdbx_description
1 polymer ?
#
loop_
_entity_poly.entity_id
_entity_poly.type
_entity_poly.pdbx_seq_one_letter_code
_entity_poly.pdbx_strand_id
1 'polypeptide(L)'
;MNPKRLPPFSTQFNCFIVQSMNGLPRFKDDSDALLRRIKIIKFNHQYNDKTANKDIKEKYIKDKRLLEWILSKVIIMDFDFMTDTEESRQEIKELKIANDPVAYYVNEHIDDLKSQRLPIVFLFKHFQATSDYENNPQKMKQQTFTRRIKPLLEAKGYTYSRNSLAPLNFWNVDDEKLLEQYDINYKYRVKVDITKYQPLFEKPQDNKNDTNI
;
A
#
# COMPACT_ATOMS: atom_id res chain seq x y z
N MET A 1 -2.07 -21.48 -17.46
CA MET A 1 -2.29 -22.73 -16.69
C MET A 1 -1.11 -23.66 -16.91
N ASN A 2 -0.69 -24.35 -15.86
CA ASN A 2 0.47 -25.26 -15.93
C ASN A 2 0.03 -26.65 -15.40
N PRO A 3 -0.66 -27.46 -16.21
CA PRO A 3 -1.16 -28.75 -15.78
C PRO A 3 -0.01 -29.73 -15.53
N LYS A 4 -0.14 -30.59 -14.52
CA LYS A 4 0.87 -31.61 -14.21
C LYS A 4 1.07 -32.52 -15.42
N ARG A 5 2.32 -32.65 -15.88
CA ARG A 5 2.74 -33.57 -17.01
C ARG A 5 2.23 -33.17 -18.39
N LEU A 6 1.69 -31.97 -18.58
CA LEU A 6 1.33 -31.46 -19.91
C LEU A 6 2.05 -30.14 -20.17
N PRO A 7 2.30 -29.77 -21.43
CA PRO A 7 2.89 -28.47 -21.73
C PRO A 7 1.96 -27.34 -21.25
N PRO A 8 2.53 -26.21 -20.79
CA PRO A 8 1.74 -25.06 -20.40
C PRO A 8 0.98 -24.51 -21.62
N PHE A 9 -0.27 -24.10 -21.41
CA PHE A 9 -1.06 -23.45 -22.43
C PHE A 9 -1.62 -22.12 -21.91
N SER A 10 -1.79 -21.17 -22.82
CA SER A 10 -2.44 -19.90 -22.56
C SER A 10 -3.91 -19.98 -22.97
N THR A 11 -4.77 -19.48 -22.11
CA THR A 11 -6.21 -19.37 -22.40
C THR A 11 -6.74 -18.03 -21.90
N GLN A 12 -7.77 -17.53 -22.56
CA GLN A 12 -8.48 -16.34 -22.15
C GLN A 12 -9.82 -16.75 -21.53
N PHE A 13 -10.09 -16.30 -20.32
CA PHE A 13 -11.36 -16.55 -19.65
C PHE A 13 -12.31 -15.37 -19.84
N ASN A 14 -13.50 -15.65 -20.34
CA ASN A 14 -14.64 -14.72 -20.34
C ASN A 14 -15.58 -15.09 -19.19
N CYS A 15 -15.18 -14.78 -17.97
CA CYS A 15 -15.96 -15.08 -16.77
C CYS A 15 -15.73 -14.03 -15.68
N PHE A 16 -16.68 -13.91 -14.77
CA PHE A 16 -16.47 -13.22 -13.50
C PHE A 16 -15.64 -14.10 -12.59
N ILE A 17 -14.68 -13.46 -11.90
CA ILE A 17 -13.89 -14.12 -10.86
C ILE A 17 -14.32 -13.51 -9.54
N VAL A 18 -14.83 -14.34 -8.63
CA VAL A 18 -15.16 -13.96 -7.26
C VAL A 18 -14.15 -14.64 -6.34
N GLN A 19 -13.51 -13.87 -5.48
CA GLN A 19 -12.54 -14.36 -4.51
C GLN A 19 -12.84 -13.77 -3.15
N SER A 20 -12.89 -14.61 -2.10
CA SER A 20 -12.94 -14.17 -0.70
C SER A 20 -11.55 -14.23 -0.09
N MET A 21 -11.21 -13.23 0.73
CA MET A 21 -9.91 -13.13 1.38
C MET A 21 -10.02 -12.33 2.69
N ASN A 22 -9.07 -12.53 3.61
CA ASN A 22 -9.06 -11.86 4.90
C ASN A 22 -8.28 -10.53 4.89
N GLY A 23 -7.69 -10.15 3.77
CA GLY A 23 -6.94 -8.90 3.63
C GLY A 23 -6.84 -8.49 2.17
N LEU A 24 -6.40 -7.26 1.93
CA LEU A 24 -6.25 -6.73 0.58
C LEU A 24 -5.16 -7.50 -0.19
N PRO A 25 -5.42 -7.90 -1.43
CA PRO A 25 -4.45 -8.63 -2.24
C PRO A 25 -3.28 -7.73 -2.67
N ARG A 26 -2.08 -8.31 -2.74
CA ARG A 26 -0.93 -7.64 -3.36
C ARG A 26 -0.86 -8.03 -4.84
N PHE A 27 -0.83 -7.05 -5.71
CA PHE A 27 -0.67 -7.24 -7.16
C PHE A 27 0.73 -6.84 -7.59
N LYS A 28 1.31 -7.59 -8.52
CA LYS A 28 2.57 -7.21 -9.17
C LYS A 28 2.38 -6.10 -10.21
N ASP A 29 1.18 -5.93 -10.69
CA ASP A 29 0.79 -4.91 -11.67
C ASP A 29 0.00 -3.83 -10.94
N ASP A 30 0.54 -2.62 -10.92
CA ASP A 30 -0.06 -1.41 -10.32
C ASP A 30 -0.83 -0.57 -11.36
N SER A 31 -1.19 -1.17 -12.50
CA SER A 31 -1.89 -0.47 -13.56
C SER A 31 -3.31 -0.08 -13.16
N ASP A 32 -3.70 1.16 -13.49
CA ASP A 32 -5.08 1.62 -13.31
C ASP A 32 -6.10 0.77 -14.08
N ALA A 33 -5.65 0.00 -15.08
CA ALA A 33 -6.48 -0.93 -15.84
C ALA A 33 -6.99 -2.10 -15.00
N LEU A 34 -6.14 -2.63 -14.09
CA LEU A 34 -6.52 -3.67 -13.15
C LEU A 34 -7.51 -3.13 -12.12
N LEU A 35 -7.20 -1.99 -11.52
CA LEU A 35 -8.02 -1.39 -10.45
C LEU A 35 -9.44 -1.04 -10.92
N ARG A 36 -9.61 -0.61 -12.17
CA ARG A 36 -10.93 -0.33 -12.75
C ARG A 36 -11.83 -1.57 -12.90
N ARG A 37 -11.24 -2.76 -12.93
CA ARG A 37 -11.95 -4.04 -13.10
C ARG A 37 -12.25 -4.73 -11.78
N ILE A 38 -11.67 -4.26 -10.68
CA ILE A 38 -11.88 -4.82 -9.35
C ILE A 38 -13.05 -4.13 -8.69
N LYS A 39 -13.95 -4.92 -8.09
CA LYS A 39 -14.98 -4.46 -7.18
C LYS A 39 -14.73 -5.12 -5.83
N ILE A 40 -14.67 -4.34 -4.76
CA ILE A 40 -14.42 -4.83 -3.41
C ILE A 40 -15.72 -4.72 -2.62
N ILE A 41 -16.13 -5.85 -2.04
CA ILE A 41 -17.26 -5.91 -1.12
C ILE A 41 -16.69 -6.25 0.26
N LYS A 42 -16.76 -5.31 1.18
CA LYS A 42 -16.26 -5.47 2.53
C LYS A 42 -17.34 -6.06 3.43
N PHE A 43 -16.98 -7.11 4.17
CA PHE A 43 -17.83 -7.70 5.19
C PHE A 43 -17.35 -7.21 6.56
N ASN A 44 -18.02 -6.21 7.11
CA ASN A 44 -17.61 -5.54 8.36
C ASN A 44 -17.95 -6.32 9.63
N HIS A 45 -18.79 -7.35 9.53
CA HIS A 45 -19.21 -8.13 10.69
C HIS A 45 -18.35 -9.38 10.84
N GLN A 46 -17.74 -9.51 12.01
CA GLN A 46 -17.05 -10.73 12.41
C GLN A 46 -18.01 -11.60 13.25
N TYR A 47 -18.14 -12.85 12.84
CA TYR A 47 -18.91 -13.84 13.58
C TYR A 47 -17.96 -14.79 14.30
N ASN A 48 -18.17 -14.98 15.59
CA ASN A 48 -17.46 -15.96 16.40
C ASN A 48 -18.39 -17.11 16.78
N ASP A 49 -17.88 -18.13 17.47
CA ASP A 49 -18.67 -19.32 17.85
C ASP A 49 -19.95 -19.02 18.65
N LYS A 50 -20.03 -17.86 19.31
CA LYS A 50 -21.22 -17.45 20.10
C LYS A 50 -22.24 -16.68 19.24
N THR A 51 -21.79 -15.98 18.19
CA THR A 51 -22.63 -15.12 17.34
C THR A 51 -22.94 -15.72 15.99
N ALA A 52 -22.19 -16.77 15.57
CA ALA A 52 -22.38 -17.45 14.30
C ALA A 52 -23.66 -18.31 14.30
N ASN A 53 -24.51 -18.10 13.30
CA ASN A 53 -25.64 -18.99 13.08
C ASN A 53 -25.19 -20.25 12.32
N LYS A 54 -25.02 -21.35 13.04
CA LYS A 54 -24.58 -22.63 12.48
C LYS A 54 -25.56 -23.21 11.45
N ASP A 55 -26.84 -22.89 11.57
CA ASP A 55 -27.88 -23.38 10.66
C ASP A 55 -27.68 -22.90 9.21
N ILE A 56 -26.96 -21.80 9.01
CA ILE A 56 -26.62 -21.33 7.65
C ILE A 56 -25.89 -22.42 6.87
N LYS A 57 -24.84 -23.00 7.46
CA LYS A 57 -24.03 -24.04 6.80
C LYS A 57 -24.67 -25.41 6.82
N GLU A 58 -25.39 -25.72 7.88
CA GLU A 58 -25.91 -27.07 8.10
C GLU A 58 -27.27 -27.31 7.45
N LYS A 59 -28.13 -26.28 7.42
CA LYS A 59 -29.51 -26.37 6.97
C LYS A 59 -29.82 -25.49 5.77
N TYR A 60 -29.59 -24.16 5.88
CA TYR A 60 -30.12 -23.21 4.91
C TYR A 60 -29.51 -23.33 3.52
N ILE A 61 -28.18 -23.51 3.40
CA ILE A 61 -27.53 -23.70 2.09
C ILE A 61 -27.88 -25.04 1.43
N LYS A 62 -28.52 -25.98 2.16
CA LYS A 62 -28.95 -27.28 1.66
C LYS A 62 -30.45 -27.33 1.41
N ASP A 63 -31.22 -26.35 1.86
CA ASP A 63 -32.65 -26.28 1.65
C ASP A 63 -32.95 -25.83 0.22
N LYS A 64 -33.40 -26.78 -0.59
CA LYS A 64 -33.71 -26.54 -2.02
C LYS A 64 -34.79 -25.44 -2.19
N ARG A 65 -35.80 -25.39 -1.34
CA ARG A 65 -36.87 -24.40 -1.43
C ARG A 65 -36.37 -22.99 -1.14
N LEU A 66 -35.46 -22.86 -0.15
CA LEU A 66 -34.81 -21.58 0.14
C LEU A 66 -33.95 -21.13 -1.02
N LEU A 67 -33.17 -22.02 -1.60
CA LEU A 67 -32.33 -21.73 -2.77
C LEU A 67 -33.16 -21.33 -4.00
N GLU A 68 -34.26 -22.05 -4.27
CA GLU A 68 -35.19 -21.72 -5.34
C GLU A 68 -35.88 -20.35 -5.12
N TRP A 69 -36.22 -20.03 -3.88
CA TRP A 69 -36.76 -18.71 -3.54
C TRP A 69 -35.74 -17.60 -3.76
N ILE A 70 -34.48 -17.77 -3.32
CA ILE A 70 -33.39 -16.81 -3.57
C ILE A 70 -33.21 -16.64 -5.09
N LEU A 71 -33.12 -17.74 -5.84
CA LEU A 71 -32.94 -17.72 -7.29
C LEU A 71 -34.11 -16.96 -7.98
N SER A 72 -35.36 -17.18 -7.55
CA SER A 72 -36.51 -16.47 -8.09
C SER A 72 -36.43 -14.96 -7.88
N LYS A 73 -35.84 -14.50 -6.76
CA LYS A 73 -35.56 -13.08 -6.52
C LYS A 73 -34.47 -12.52 -7.39
N VAL A 74 -33.39 -13.28 -7.57
CA VAL A 74 -32.25 -12.86 -8.40
C VAL A 74 -32.62 -12.73 -9.87
N ILE A 75 -33.42 -13.68 -10.41
CA ILE A 75 -33.83 -13.69 -11.83
C ILE A 75 -34.67 -12.44 -12.20
N ILE A 76 -35.49 -11.92 -11.27
CA ILE A 76 -36.31 -10.74 -11.53
C ILE A 76 -35.57 -9.42 -11.26
N MET A 77 -34.32 -9.47 -10.76
CA MET A 77 -33.51 -8.26 -10.61
C MET A 77 -33.03 -7.81 -11.98
N ASP A 78 -33.39 -6.58 -12.33
CA ASP A 78 -32.93 -5.91 -13.53
C ASP A 78 -31.74 -5.02 -13.18
N PHE A 79 -30.53 -5.43 -13.58
CA PHE A 79 -29.34 -4.63 -13.44
C PHE A 79 -28.32 -4.98 -14.54
N ASP A 80 -27.80 -3.95 -15.19
CA ASP A 80 -26.82 -4.09 -16.26
C ASP A 80 -25.37 -4.05 -15.75
N PHE A 81 -25.12 -3.48 -14.57
CA PHE A 81 -23.78 -3.30 -14.02
C PHE A 81 -23.78 -3.25 -12.49
N MET A 82 -22.64 -3.57 -11.93
CA MET A 82 -22.41 -3.44 -10.48
C MET A 82 -22.21 -1.98 -10.10
N THR A 83 -23.02 -1.49 -9.18
CA THR A 83 -22.89 -0.14 -8.63
C THR A 83 -21.64 -0.02 -7.76
N ASP A 84 -20.88 1.06 -7.93
CA ASP A 84 -19.77 1.40 -7.04
C ASP A 84 -20.32 2.10 -5.79
N THR A 85 -20.24 1.45 -4.64
CA THR A 85 -20.51 2.10 -3.36
C THR A 85 -19.30 2.95 -2.93
N GLU A 86 -19.54 3.91 -2.02
CA GLU A 86 -18.43 4.74 -1.50
C GLU A 86 -17.42 3.89 -0.73
N GLU A 87 -17.91 2.88 0.02
CA GLU A 87 -17.04 1.91 0.70
C GLU A 87 -16.15 1.16 -0.30
N SER A 88 -16.71 0.68 -1.42
CA SER A 88 -15.93 -0.01 -2.45
C SER A 88 -14.86 0.89 -3.06
N ARG A 89 -15.18 2.17 -3.30
CA ARG A 89 -14.22 3.15 -3.82
C ARG A 89 -13.09 3.43 -2.82
N GLN A 90 -13.43 3.51 -1.54
CA GLN A 90 -12.44 3.70 -0.48
C GLN A 90 -11.50 2.50 -0.38
N GLU A 91 -12.03 1.27 -0.38
CA GLU A 91 -11.22 0.05 -0.36
C GLU A 91 -10.30 -0.05 -1.60
N ILE A 92 -10.74 0.40 -2.78
CA ILE A 92 -9.88 0.45 -3.98
C ILE A 92 -8.76 1.49 -3.82
N LYS A 93 -9.01 2.64 -3.19
CA LYS A 93 -7.96 3.61 -2.86
C LYS A 93 -6.93 3.03 -1.90
N GLU A 94 -7.39 2.36 -0.85
CA GLU A 94 -6.52 1.66 0.11
C GLU A 94 -5.71 0.56 -0.56
N LEU A 95 -6.34 -0.23 -1.46
CA LEU A 95 -5.66 -1.22 -2.27
C LEU A 95 -4.56 -0.61 -3.16
N LYS A 96 -4.83 0.54 -3.77
CA LYS A 96 -3.85 1.26 -4.59
C LYS A 96 -2.65 1.71 -3.76
N ILE A 97 -2.89 2.27 -2.58
CA ILE A 97 -1.83 2.70 -1.65
C ILE A 97 -1.03 1.49 -1.17
N ALA A 98 -1.69 0.41 -0.78
CA ALA A 98 -1.03 -0.81 -0.30
C ALA A 98 -0.19 -1.51 -1.38
N ASN A 99 -0.52 -1.32 -2.67
CA ASN A 99 0.22 -1.87 -3.79
C ASN A 99 1.26 -0.88 -4.38
N ASP A 100 1.26 0.38 -3.99
CA ASP A 100 2.33 1.33 -4.33
C ASP A 100 3.47 1.21 -3.32
N PRO A 101 4.64 0.66 -3.71
CA PRO A 101 5.74 0.46 -2.77
C PRO A 101 6.29 1.76 -2.19
N VAL A 102 6.19 2.89 -2.91
CA VAL A 102 6.62 4.20 -2.41
C VAL A 102 5.61 4.78 -1.44
N ALA A 103 4.30 4.63 -1.72
CA ALA A 103 3.25 5.05 -0.80
C ALA A 103 3.26 4.21 0.49
N TYR A 104 3.46 2.89 0.37
CA TYR A 104 3.65 2.01 1.52
C TYR A 104 4.84 2.46 2.38
N TYR A 105 6.00 2.69 1.75
CA TYR A 105 7.19 3.19 2.44
C TYR A 105 6.94 4.51 3.20
N VAL A 106 6.24 5.46 2.57
CA VAL A 106 5.92 6.75 3.20
C VAL A 106 4.98 6.57 4.39
N ASN A 107 4.04 5.62 4.33
CA ASN A 107 3.11 5.39 5.43
C ASN A 107 3.75 4.66 6.60
N GLU A 108 4.63 3.69 6.33
CA GLU A 108 5.17 2.81 7.37
C GLU A 108 6.50 3.30 7.97
N HIS A 109 7.32 4.04 7.21
CA HIS A 109 8.71 4.29 7.61
C HIS A 109 9.09 5.76 7.72
N ILE A 110 8.36 6.69 7.09
CA ILE A 110 8.81 8.09 7.03
C ILE A 110 8.72 8.78 8.38
N ASP A 111 7.75 8.41 9.21
CA ASP A 111 7.51 9.04 10.51
C ASP A 111 8.52 8.56 11.58
N ASP A 112 9.23 7.45 11.35
CA ASP A 112 10.31 6.95 12.21
C ASP A 112 11.60 7.78 12.09
N LEU A 113 11.77 8.49 10.96
CA LEU A 113 12.94 9.33 10.73
C LEU A 113 12.89 10.58 11.59
N LYS A 114 13.97 10.88 12.29
CA LYS A 114 14.07 11.98 13.26
C LYS A 114 14.57 13.30 12.65
N SER A 115 15.28 13.21 11.51
CA SER A 115 15.87 14.38 10.85
C SER A 115 14.80 15.35 10.36
N GLN A 116 15.06 16.65 10.52
CA GLN A 116 14.22 17.71 9.99
C GLN A 116 14.38 17.87 8.47
N ARG A 117 15.60 17.62 7.97
CA ARG A 117 15.92 17.65 6.53
C ARG A 117 16.36 16.30 6.07
N LEU A 118 15.66 15.76 5.10
CA LEU A 118 15.80 14.39 4.58
C LEU A 118 16.35 14.41 3.15
N PRO A 119 17.65 14.17 2.93
CA PRO A 119 18.23 14.09 1.60
C PRO A 119 17.62 12.96 0.78
N ILE A 120 17.35 13.21 -0.50
CA ILE A 120 16.74 12.21 -1.40
C ILE A 120 17.61 10.96 -1.53
N VAL A 121 18.92 11.13 -1.56
CA VAL A 121 19.85 9.98 -1.65
C VAL A 121 19.67 9.06 -0.44
N PHE A 122 19.55 9.63 0.77
CA PHE A 122 19.28 8.88 1.98
C PHE A 122 17.92 8.20 1.92
N LEU A 123 16.85 8.94 1.63
CA LEU A 123 15.50 8.38 1.51
C LEU A 123 15.41 7.23 0.52
N PHE A 124 16.10 7.34 -0.61
CA PHE A 124 16.11 6.27 -1.61
C PHE A 124 16.85 5.02 -1.11
N LYS A 125 17.96 5.18 -0.41
CA LYS A 125 18.70 4.07 0.18
C LYS A 125 17.94 3.40 1.32
N HIS A 126 17.28 4.20 2.15
CA HIS A 126 16.41 3.70 3.21
C HIS A 126 15.22 2.93 2.64
N PHE A 127 14.56 3.44 1.60
CA PHE A 127 13.51 2.72 0.88
C PHE A 127 13.99 1.38 0.28
N GLN A 128 15.20 1.34 -0.28
CA GLN A 128 15.76 0.09 -0.81
C GLN A 128 16.06 -0.91 0.30
N ALA A 129 16.62 -0.44 1.42
CA ALA A 129 16.95 -1.28 2.55
C ALA A 129 15.70 -1.88 3.21
N THR A 130 14.67 -1.06 3.48
CA THR A 130 13.40 -1.53 4.04
C THR A 130 12.70 -2.52 3.11
N SER A 131 12.69 -2.23 1.80
CA SER A 131 12.08 -3.13 0.81
C SER A 131 12.78 -4.48 0.71
N ASP A 132 14.13 -4.51 0.78
CA ASP A 132 14.89 -5.76 0.78
C ASP A 132 14.69 -6.52 2.12
N TYR A 133 14.66 -5.81 3.26
CA TYR A 133 14.40 -6.38 4.57
C TYR A 133 13.02 -7.06 4.66
N GLU A 134 12.01 -6.45 4.07
CA GLU A 134 10.65 -7.00 4.00
C GLU A 134 10.46 -8.07 2.91
N ASN A 135 11.54 -8.56 2.29
CA ASN A 135 11.51 -9.53 1.19
C ASN A 135 10.66 -9.07 -0.03
N ASN A 136 10.60 -7.78 -0.26
CA ASN A 136 9.92 -7.16 -1.39
C ASN A 136 10.82 -6.18 -2.15
N PRO A 137 11.97 -6.64 -2.70
CA PRO A 137 12.97 -5.77 -3.31
C PRO A 137 12.41 -4.99 -4.50
N GLN A 138 12.60 -3.69 -4.50
CA GLN A 138 12.11 -2.79 -5.53
C GLN A 138 13.20 -2.42 -6.54
N LYS A 139 13.02 -2.81 -7.80
CA LYS A 139 13.92 -2.44 -8.90
C LYS A 139 13.52 -1.09 -9.48
N MET A 140 13.78 -0.02 -8.75
CA MET A 140 13.41 1.33 -9.14
C MET A 140 14.67 2.21 -9.23
N LYS A 141 14.70 3.15 -10.20
CA LYS A 141 15.73 4.19 -10.26
C LYS A 141 15.40 5.33 -9.31
N GLN A 142 16.43 5.98 -8.75
CA GLN A 142 16.25 7.12 -7.84
C GLN A 142 15.37 8.24 -8.44
N GLN A 143 15.50 8.53 -9.73
CA GLN A 143 14.67 9.55 -10.40
C GLN A 143 13.17 9.18 -10.37
N THR A 144 12.85 7.89 -10.58
CA THR A 144 11.45 7.40 -10.51
C THR A 144 10.93 7.47 -9.08
N PHE A 145 11.74 7.06 -8.12
CA PHE A 145 11.44 7.18 -6.69
C PHE A 145 11.16 8.64 -6.31
N THR A 146 12.05 9.58 -6.68
CA THR A 146 11.89 11.01 -6.39
C THR A 146 10.59 11.57 -6.96
N ARG A 147 10.23 11.19 -8.20
CA ARG A 147 8.98 11.63 -8.81
C ARG A 147 7.75 11.10 -8.09
N ARG A 148 7.80 9.86 -7.56
CA ARG A 148 6.68 9.23 -6.85
C ARG A 148 6.57 9.70 -5.39
N ILE A 149 7.68 9.84 -4.68
CA ILE A 149 7.67 10.23 -3.26
C ILE A 149 7.31 11.71 -3.07
N LYS A 150 7.66 12.58 -4.01
CA LYS A 150 7.45 14.01 -3.89
C LYS A 150 5.99 14.39 -3.59
N PRO A 151 4.98 14.02 -4.37
CA PRO A 151 3.59 14.39 -4.08
C PRO A 151 3.09 13.78 -2.76
N LEU A 152 3.60 12.61 -2.36
CA LEU A 152 3.21 11.95 -1.11
C LEU A 152 3.74 12.72 0.12
N LEU A 153 4.99 13.17 0.10
CA LEU A 153 5.57 13.96 1.17
C LEU A 153 5.00 15.38 1.21
N GLU A 154 4.77 16.01 0.05
CA GLU A 154 4.10 17.32 -0.01
C GLU A 154 2.68 17.25 0.58
N ALA A 155 1.94 16.16 0.35
CA ALA A 155 0.64 15.94 0.99
C ALA A 155 0.72 15.78 2.52
N LYS A 156 1.87 15.30 3.05
CA LYS A 156 2.17 15.27 4.49
C LYS A 156 2.76 16.60 5.02
N GLY A 157 2.82 17.66 4.19
CA GLY A 157 3.31 18.97 4.57
C GLY A 157 4.82 19.19 4.47
N TYR A 158 5.57 18.22 3.89
CA TYR A 158 7.00 18.40 3.66
C TYR A 158 7.25 19.37 2.50
N THR A 159 8.32 20.15 2.61
CA THR A 159 8.75 21.08 1.54
C THR A 159 9.94 20.50 0.78
N TYR A 160 9.84 20.44 -0.55
CA TYR A 160 10.93 19.98 -1.40
C TYR A 160 11.88 21.13 -1.78
N SER A 161 13.18 20.94 -1.61
CA SER A 161 14.24 21.83 -2.09
C SER A 161 15.21 21.08 -2.99
N ARG A 162 15.53 21.70 -4.14
CA ARG A 162 16.52 21.12 -5.09
C ARG A 162 17.95 21.29 -4.61
N ASN A 163 18.22 22.31 -3.83
CA ASN A 163 19.58 22.73 -3.49
C ASN A 163 19.63 23.31 -2.09
N SER A 164 19.70 22.46 -1.08
CA SER A 164 19.78 22.85 0.32
C SER A 164 20.80 22.02 1.07
N LEU A 165 21.29 22.55 2.18
CA LEU A 165 22.15 21.86 3.12
C LEU A 165 21.30 21.08 4.15
N ALA A 166 21.83 19.96 4.62
CA ALA A 166 21.31 19.24 5.78
C ALA A 166 22.34 19.24 6.93
N PRO A 167 22.64 20.40 7.56
CA PRO A 167 23.63 20.49 8.63
C PRO A 167 23.18 19.74 9.89
N LEU A 168 24.09 19.50 10.82
CA LEU A 168 23.89 18.66 12.02
C LEU A 168 22.71 19.10 12.90
N ASN A 169 22.32 20.37 12.88
CA ASN A 169 21.14 20.84 13.61
C ASN A 169 19.80 20.42 12.94
N PHE A 170 19.83 19.96 11.70
CA PHE A 170 18.67 19.47 10.94
C PHE A 170 18.79 18.01 10.53
N TRP A 171 19.99 17.41 10.66
CA TRP A 171 20.27 16.01 10.37
C TRP A 171 20.55 15.24 11.67
N ASN A 172 19.81 14.15 11.89
CA ASN A 172 20.01 13.27 13.04
C ASN A 172 20.75 12.00 12.59
N VAL A 173 21.92 11.74 13.17
CA VAL A 173 22.76 10.56 12.86
C VAL A 173 22.06 9.25 13.24
N ASP A 174 21.06 9.26 14.12
CA ASP A 174 20.28 8.05 14.44
C ASP A 174 19.52 7.51 13.24
N ASP A 175 19.19 8.34 12.24
CA ASP A 175 18.55 7.87 11.01
C ASP A 175 19.50 7.02 10.16
N GLU A 176 20.82 7.27 10.20
CA GLU A 176 21.80 6.39 9.57
C GLU A 176 21.86 5.02 10.27
N LYS A 177 21.77 5.01 11.60
CA LYS A 177 21.71 3.75 12.37
C LYS A 177 20.40 2.99 12.10
N LEU A 178 19.30 3.71 11.95
CA LEU A 178 18.03 3.09 11.57
C LEU A 178 18.12 2.42 10.20
N LEU A 179 18.75 3.08 9.22
CA LEU A 179 19.02 2.47 7.91
C LEU A 179 19.86 1.20 8.04
N GLU A 180 20.92 1.22 8.90
CA GLU A 180 21.77 0.07 9.13
C GLU A 180 21.03 -1.15 9.70
N GLN A 181 19.97 -0.95 10.49
CA GLN A 181 19.13 -2.02 11.00
C GLN A 181 18.39 -2.78 9.89
N TYR A 182 17.98 -2.08 8.84
CA TYR A 182 17.34 -2.69 7.67
C TYR A 182 18.34 -3.23 6.65
N ASP A 183 19.56 -2.68 6.60
CA ASP A 183 20.60 -3.04 5.62
C ASP A 183 21.54 -4.15 6.13
N ILE A 184 20.98 -5.34 6.39
CA ILE A 184 21.68 -6.51 6.93
C ILE A 184 22.94 -6.87 6.11
N ASN A 185 22.90 -6.67 4.80
CA ASN A 185 23.97 -7.02 3.86
C ASN A 185 24.92 -5.86 3.55
N TYR A 186 24.79 -4.74 4.23
CA TYR A 186 25.59 -3.52 4.02
C TYR A 186 25.60 -2.98 2.57
N LYS A 187 24.53 -3.21 1.85
CA LYS A 187 24.38 -2.88 0.43
C LYS A 187 23.97 -1.42 0.19
N TYR A 188 23.25 -0.83 1.14
CA TYR A 188 22.61 0.48 0.97
C TYR A 188 23.19 1.58 1.86
N ARG A 189 24.33 1.33 2.52
CA ARG A 189 24.98 2.31 3.37
C ARG A 189 25.15 3.64 2.70
N VAL A 190 24.82 4.71 3.41
CA VAL A 190 25.03 6.08 2.98
C VAL A 190 25.41 6.93 4.18
N LYS A 191 26.44 7.74 4.04
CA LYS A 191 26.70 8.86 4.94
C LYS A 191 26.19 10.12 4.28
N VAL A 192 25.35 10.86 4.99
CA VAL A 192 24.84 12.14 4.50
C VAL A 192 25.96 13.18 4.60
N ASP A 193 26.32 13.76 3.47
CA ASP A 193 27.26 14.87 3.44
C ASP A 193 26.53 16.17 3.84
N ILE A 194 26.73 16.55 5.11
CA ILE A 194 26.09 17.72 5.73
C ILE A 194 26.62 19.07 5.19
N THR A 195 27.75 19.03 4.48
CA THR A 195 28.40 20.23 3.91
C THR A 195 28.03 20.48 2.46
N LYS A 196 27.36 19.51 1.83
CA LYS A 196 27.03 19.53 0.41
C LYS A 196 25.58 19.97 0.20
N TYR A 197 25.42 20.88 -0.75
CA TYR A 197 24.10 21.22 -1.29
C TYR A 197 23.54 20.03 -2.09
N GLN A 198 22.32 19.63 -1.76
CA GLN A 198 21.68 18.45 -2.34
C GLN A 198 20.15 18.57 -2.33
N PRO A 199 19.45 17.81 -3.18
CA PRO A 199 18.00 17.78 -3.13
C PRO A 199 17.55 17.08 -1.86
N LEU A 200 16.59 17.70 -1.16
CA LEU A 200 16.06 17.17 0.11
C LEU A 200 14.60 17.57 0.33
N PHE A 201 13.98 16.92 1.32
CA PHE A 201 12.71 17.31 1.90
C PHE A 201 12.92 17.87 3.30
N GLU A 202 12.18 18.92 3.66
CA GLU A 202 12.14 19.52 4.97
C GLU A 202 10.78 19.22 5.61
N LYS A 203 10.81 18.71 6.86
CA LYS A 203 9.60 18.44 7.64
C LYS A 203 8.84 19.73 7.92
N PRO A 204 7.50 19.67 8.03
CA PRO A 204 6.72 20.78 8.54
C PRO A 204 7.23 21.16 9.95
N GLN A 205 7.35 22.44 10.23
CA GLN A 205 7.67 22.89 11.57
C GLN A 205 6.44 22.66 12.45
N ASP A 206 6.61 21.92 13.53
CA ASP A 206 5.60 21.87 14.59
C ASP A 206 5.45 23.27 15.16
N ASN A 207 4.37 23.96 14.86
CA ASN A 207 3.97 25.20 15.52
C ASN A 207 3.65 24.92 16.99
N LYS A 208 4.70 24.74 17.81
CA LYS A 208 4.60 24.80 19.28
C LYS A 208 4.52 26.25 19.75
N ASN A 209 3.61 27.05 19.20
CA ASN A 209 3.30 28.37 19.71
C ASN A 209 1.80 28.61 19.71
N ASP A 210 1.08 27.88 20.57
CA ASP A 210 -0.26 28.26 21.02
C ASP A 210 -0.51 27.70 22.42
N THR A 211 0.30 28.10 23.37
CA THR A 211 -0.08 28.05 24.80
C THR A 211 0.75 29.08 25.57
N ASN A 212 0.42 30.37 25.38
CA ASN A 212 0.65 31.41 26.36
C ASN A 212 -0.30 32.57 26.06
N ILE A 213 -1.50 32.45 26.52
CA ILE A 213 -2.35 33.56 26.99
C ILE A 213 -3.11 33.07 28.22
#